data_43a2ecee72213025e81c371391e83d6f
#
_entry.id   43a2ecee72213025e81c371391e83d6f
#
_cell.length_a   1.000
_cell.length_b   1.000
_cell.length_c   1.000
_cell.angle_alpha   90.00
_cell.angle_beta   90.00
_cell.angle_gamma   90.00
#
_symmetry.space_group_name_H-M   'P 1'
#
loop_
_entity.id
_entity.type
_entity.pdbx_description
1 polymer ?
#
loop_
_entity_poly.entity_id
_entity_poly.type
_entity_poly.pdbx_seq_one_letter_code
_entity_poly.pdbx_strand_id
1 'polypeptide(L)'
;AAKTKLNQSGDVDDGSKKSIFQAQNNGTVEMASKKVSLKIMTLNNNRQKINDCLGNPVEIGIAVMWRVTDTAKAVFNVDNYKEYLSLQCDSALRNIVRIYPYDVAENVDTTGDGIADEGSLRGSSEVVASRIRDEIQSKVKDAGLEIIEARITYLAYAPEIAAVMLQRQQASAIIDARKMIVDGAVGMVEMA
;
A
#
# COMPACT_ATOMS: atom_id res chain seq x y z
N ALA A 1 20.44 -75.98 -3.87
CA ALA A 1 19.61 -76.55 -4.93
C ALA A 1 18.71 -75.50 -5.51
N ALA A 2 19.15 -75.00 -6.65
CA ALA A 2 18.51 -74.98 -7.95
C ALA A 2 17.18 -74.22 -7.99
N LYS A 3 16.96 -73.28 -8.88
CA LYS A 3 17.00 -73.30 -10.33
C LYS A 3 16.85 -71.91 -10.91
N THR A 4 17.73 -71.61 -11.80
CA THR A 4 17.65 -70.58 -12.86
C THR A 4 16.40 -70.76 -13.70
N LYS A 5 15.73 -69.66 -14.05
CA LYS A 5 15.02 -69.54 -15.34
C LYS A 5 15.27 -68.14 -15.92
N LEU A 6 16.04 -68.14 -17.01
CA LEU A 6 16.05 -67.12 -18.00
C LEU A 6 14.66 -67.00 -18.64
N ASN A 7 14.23 -65.80 -18.92
CA ASN A 7 13.41 -65.54 -20.09
C ASN A 7 13.86 -64.26 -20.76
N GLN A 8 14.39 -64.40 -21.95
CA GLN A 8 14.68 -63.34 -22.92
C GLN A 8 13.36 -62.86 -23.52
N SER A 9 13.17 -61.61 -23.53
CA SER A 9 12.60 -60.89 -24.69
C SER A 9 12.91 -59.42 -24.55
N GLY A 10 13.63 -58.94 -25.53
CA GLY A 10 14.04 -57.51 -25.60
C GLY A 10 12.85 -56.60 -25.86
N ASP A 11 12.92 -55.52 -25.20
CA ASP A 11 12.27 -54.32 -25.70
C ASP A 11 13.14 -53.12 -25.28
N VAL A 12 13.65 -52.43 -26.27
CA VAL A 12 14.45 -51.24 -26.10
C VAL A 12 13.47 -50.11 -25.91
N ASP A 13 13.19 -49.76 -24.65
CA ASP A 13 12.34 -48.62 -24.36
C ASP A 13 13.20 -47.38 -24.14
N ASP A 14 12.95 -46.45 -25.03
CA ASP A 14 13.45 -45.07 -25.09
C ASP A 14 13.02 -44.26 -23.85
N GLY A 15 13.74 -44.47 -22.75
CA GLY A 15 13.51 -43.88 -21.46
C GLY A 15 14.20 -42.54 -21.21
N SER A 16 14.59 -41.79 -22.29
CA SER A 16 15.40 -40.58 -22.11
C SER A 16 14.69 -39.25 -22.39
N LYS A 17 13.37 -39.19 -22.38
CA LYS A 17 12.64 -37.93 -22.67
C LYS A 17 11.56 -37.48 -21.71
N LYS A 18 11.51 -37.99 -20.48
CA LYS A 18 10.45 -37.62 -19.51
C LYS A 18 10.90 -37.05 -18.18
N SER A 19 12.14 -36.59 -18.00
CA SER A 19 12.58 -36.05 -16.69
C SER A 19 13.04 -34.59 -16.70
N ILE A 20 12.68 -33.78 -17.71
CA ILE A 20 13.10 -32.37 -17.75
C ILE A 20 11.93 -31.37 -17.55
N PHE A 21 10.71 -31.82 -17.29
CA PHE A 21 9.55 -30.95 -17.08
C PHE A 21 8.90 -31.08 -15.70
N GLN A 22 9.70 -31.05 -14.64
CA GLN A 22 9.22 -30.74 -13.30
C GLN A 22 10.03 -29.61 -12.68
N ALA A 23 10.06 -28.45 -13.35
CA ALA A 23 10.24 -27.19 -12.67
C ALA A 23 8.86 -26.70 -12.29
N GLN A 24 8.56 -26.77 -11.00
CA GLN A 24 7.40 -26.16 -10.39
C GLN A 24 7.44 -24.66 -10.65
N ASN A 25 6.75 -24.22 -11.68
CA ASN A 25 6.34 -22.85 -11.87
C ASN A 25 4.86 -22.79 -11.49
N ASN A 26 4.56 -22.51 -10.21
CA ASN A 26 3.26 -22.00 -9.78
C ASN A 26 3.09 -20.55 -10.26
N GLY A 27 3.40 -20.28 -11.50
CA GLY A 27 2.93 -19.13 -12.22
C GLY A 27 1.64 -19.56 -12.89
N THR A 28 0.50 -19.18 -12.35
CA THR A 28 -0.74 -19.11 -13.11
C THR A 28 -0.43 -18.23 -14.32
N VAL A 29 -0.25 -18.87 -15.47
CA VAL A 29 -0.25 -18.19 -16.76
C VAL A 29 -1.68 -17.67 -16.91
N GLU A 30 -1.95 -16.45 -16.44
CA GLU A 30 -3.16 -15.73 -16.82
C GLU A 30 -3.08 -15.62 -18.35
N MET A 31 -3.81 -16.49 -19.02
CA MET A 31 -4.04 -16.35 -20.46
C MET A 31 -4.55 -14.93 -20.66
N ALA A 32 -3.79 -14.10 -21.37
CA ALA A 32 -4.15 -12.72 -21.64
C ALA A 32 -5.52 -12.71 -22.29
N SER A 33 -6.55 -12.44 -21.47
CA SER A 33 -7.92 -12.34 -21.95
C SER A 33 -7.97 -11.12 -22.88
N LYS A 34 -8.34 -11.32 -24.13
CA LYS A 34 -8.55 -10.23 -25.10
C LYS A 34 -9.72 -9.31 -24.72
N LYS A 35 -10.37 -9.57 -23.58
CA LYS A 35 -11.52 -8.82 -23.09
C LYS A 35 -11.10 -7.90 -21.94
N VAL A 36 -11.42 -6.62 -22.07
CA VAL A 36 -11.24 -5.63 -21.00
C VAL A 36 -12.54 -5.55 -20.20
N SER A 37 -12.44 -5.69 -18.87
CA SER A 37 -13.60 -5.54 -17.98
C SER A 37 -13.84 -4.05 -17.71
N LEU A 38 -15.10 -3.61 -17.89
CA LEU A 38 -15.55 -2.26 -17.54
C LEU A 38 -16.18 -2.17 -16.15
N LYS A 39 -16.19 -3.30 -15.41
CA LYS A 39 -16.70 -3.33 -14.04
C LYS A 39 -15.75 -2.61 -13.11
N ILE A 40 -16.30 -2.18 -11.97
CA ILE A 40 -15.51 -1.68 -10.86
C ILE A 40 -14.66 -2.85 -10.32
N MET A 41 -13.36 -2.62 -10.22
CA MET A 41 -12.37 -3.56 -9.73
C MET A 41 -11.67 -2.97 -8.51
N THR A 42 -11.20 -3.82 -7.62
CA THR A 42 -10.41 -3.40 -6.45
C THR A 42 -8.98 -3.87 -6.61
N LEU A 43 -8.04 -2.96 -6.42
CA LEU A 43 -6.62 -3.25 -6.28
C LEU A 43 -6.25 -3.09 -4.80
N ASN A 44 -5.84 -4.19 -4.17
CA ASN A 44 -5.23 -4.15 -2.85
C ASN A 44 -3.72 -4.04 -3.04
N ASN A 45 -3.16 -2.90 -2.65
CA ASN A 45 -1.73 -2.72 -2.72
C ASN A 45 -1.06 -3.31 -1.48
N ASN A 46 0.10 -3.93 -1.67
CA ASN A 46 0.86 -4.52 -0.57
C ASN A 46 1.31 -3.43 0.41
N ARG A 47 1.49 -3.83 1.68
CA ARG A 47 2.07 -2.95 2.70
C ARG A 47 3.46 -2.53 2.28
N GLN A 48 3.70 -1.23 2.36
CA GLN A 48 4.99 -0.63 2.06
C GLN A 48 5.54 0.07 3.29
N LYS A 49 6.84 -0.02 3.48
CA LYS A 49 7.57 0.74 4.49
C LYS A 49 8.03 2.05 3.84
N ILE A 50 7.52 3.17 4.35
CA ILE A 50 7.81 4.51 3.84
C ILE A 50 8.10 5.41 5.05
N ASN A 51 9.05 6.32 4.92
CA ASN A 51 9.28 7.32 5.98
C ASN A 51 8.28 8.46 5.86
N ASP A 52 7.73 8.87 6.98
CA ASP A 52 6.89 10.06 7.11
C ASP A 52 7.71 11.37 6.94
N CYS A 53 7.06 12.54 7.05
CA CYS A 53 7.74 13.83 6.93
C CYS A 53 8.81 14.07 8.03
N LEU A 54 8.69 13.38 9.18
CA LEU A 54 9.63 13.46 10.30
C LEU A 54 10.76 12.41 10.18
N GLY A 55 10.75 11.58 9.13
CA GLY A 55 11.72 10.51 8.92
C GLY A 55 11.43 9.22 9.67
N ASN A 56 10.26 9.08 10.33
CA ASN A 56 9.89 7.84 11.01
C ASN A 56 9.41 6.81 9.99
N PRO A 57 9.90 5.57 10.04
CA PRO A 57 9.42 4.52 9.16
C PRO A 57 8.02 4.05 9.57
N VAL A 58 7.07 4.17 8.65
CA VAL A 58 5.69 3.71 8.78
C VAL A 58 5.38 2.63 7.76
N GLU A 59 4.56 1.67 8.13
CA GLU A 59 3.99 0.68 7.22
C GLU A 59 2.58 1.12 6.85
N ILE A 60 2.33 1.24 5.55
CA ILE A 60 1.04 1.65 5.02
C ILE A 60 0.60 0.74 3.88
N GLY A 61 -0.69 0.40 3.86
CA GLY A 61 -1.35 -0.31 2.78
C GLY A 61 -2.59 0.43 2.32
N ILE A 62 -2.90 0.37 1.04
CA ILE A 62 -4.09 0.98 0.46
C ILE A 62 -4.90 -0.02 -0.36
N ALA A 63 -6.20 0.20 -0.42
CA ALA A 63 -7.10 -0.41 -1.39
C ALA A 63 -7.64 0.69 -2.30
N VAL A 64 -7.61 0.44 -3.60
CA VAL A 64 -8.05 1.38 -4.63
C VAL A 64 -9.17 0.74 -5.44
N MET A 65 -10.33 1.39 -5.48
CA MET A 65 -11.43 1.03 -6.36
C MET A 65 -11.34 1.83 -7.65
N TRP A 66 -11.33 1.13 -8.77
CA TRP A 66 -11.09 1.70 -10.08
C TRP A 66 -11.87 0.99 -11.18
N ARG A 67 -12.01 1.63 -12.33
CA ARG A 67 -12.59 1.04 -13.55
C ARG A 67 -11.91 1.56 -14.80
N VAL A 68 -12.09 0.86 -15.92
CA VAL A 68 -11.67 1.34 -17.23
C VAL A 68 -12.80 2.17 -17.82
N THR A 69 -12.51 3.42 -18.17
CA THR A 69 -13.45 4.33 -18.85
C THR A 69 -13.16 4.46 -20.33
N ASP A 70 -11.89 4.42 -20.71
CA ASP A 70 -11.45 4.48 -22.11
C ASP A 70 -10.64 3.22 -22.44
N THR A 71 -11.31 2.26 -23.11
CA THR A 71 -10.69 0.99 -23.47
C THR A 71 -9.59 1.15 -24.52
N ALA A 72 -9.69 2.14 -25.39
CA ALA A 72 -8.67 2.39 -26.39
C ALA A 72 -7.36 2.83 -25.71
N LYS A 73 -7.43 3.79 -24.80
CA LYS A 73 -6.26 4.21 -24.02
C LYS A 73 -5.68 3.08 -23.18
N ALA A 74 -6.53 2.29 -22.52
CA ALA A 74 -6.08 1.20 -21.67
C ALA A 74 -5.35 0.08 -22.44
N VAL A 75 -5.65 -0.10 -23.73
CA VAL A 75 -5.04 -1.16 -24.56
C VAL A 75 -3.86 -0.65 -25.40
N PHE A 76 -3.93 0.60 -25.87
CA PHE A 76 -2.94 1.12 -26.81
C PHE A 76 -1.87 2.00 -26.14
N ASN A 77 -2.17 2.64 -25.00
CA ASN A 77 -1.21 3.52 -24.34
C ASN A 77 -0.35 2.78 -23.30
N VAL A 78 -0.82 1.64 -22.79
CA VAL A 78 -0.15 0.89 -21.73
C VAL A 78 -0.18 -0.60 -22.07
N ASP A 79 0.92 -1.28 -21.86
CA ASP A 79 1.04 -2.70 -22.13
C ASP A 79 0.21 -3.53 -21.13
N ASN A 80 0.35 -3.24 -19.83
CA ASN A 80 -0.43 -3.86 -18.76
C ASN A 80 -0.99 -2.78 -17.82
N TYR A 81 -2.24 -2.41 -18.04
CA TYR A 81 -2.89 -1.34 -17.26
C TYR A 81 -3.06 -1.68 -15.77
N LYS A 82 -3.12 -2.97 -15.38
CA LYS A 82 -3.21 -3.38 -13.97
C LYS A 82 -1.87 -3.16 -13.26
N GLU A 83 -0.80 -3.59 -13.87
CA GLU A 83 0.56 -3.40 -13.34
C GLU A 83 0.94 -1.92 -13.32
N TYR A 84 0.60 -1.20 -14.40
CA TYR A 84 0.77 0.25 -14.46
C TYR A 84 0.06 0.95 -13.31
N LEU A 85 -1.22 0.60 -13.05
CA LEU A 85 -1.98 1.14 -11.91
C LEU A 85 -1.28 0.85 -10.58
N SER A 86 -0.81 -0.38 -10.36
CA SER A 86 -0.11 -0.74 -9.12
C SER A 86 1.14 0.11 -8.90
N LEU A 87 1.95 0.30 -9.93
CA LEU A 87 3.15 1.15 -9.86
C LEU A 87 2.81 2.63 -9.59
N GLN A 88 1.73 3.14 -10.20
CA GLN A 88 1.29 4.51 -9.94
C GLN A 88 0.72 4.68 -8.51
N CYS A 89 0.03 3.66 -7.99
CA CYS A 89 -0.42 3.64 -6.60
C CYS A 89 0.77 3.69 -5.62
N ASP A 90 1.82 2.90 -5.87
CA ASP A 90 3.04 2.90 -5.06
C ASP A 90 3.74 4.27 -5.07
N SER A 91 3.83 4.87 -6.25
CA SER A 91 4.44 6.18 -6.43
C SER A 91 3.65 7.29 -5.72
N ALA A 92 2.33 7.32 -5.90
CA ALA A 92 1.45 8.31 -5.28
C ALA A 92 1.46 8.18 -3.75
N LEU A 93 1.37 6.93 -3.24
CA LEU A 93 1.41 6.65 -1.82
C LEU A 93 2.70 7.18 -1.19
N ARG A 94 3.84 6.92 -1.82
CA ARG A 94 5.15 7.38 -1.36
C ARG A 94 5.26 8.91 -1.35
N ASN A 95 4.70 9.58 -2.36
CA ASN A 95 4.70 11.04 -2.44
C ASN A 95 3.88 11.65 -1.30
N ILE A 96 2.66 11.14 -1.08
CA ILE A 96 1.74 11.69 -0.08
C ILE A 96 2.22 11.40 1.33
N VAL A 97 2.66 10.17 1.64
CA VAL A 97 3.13 9.80 2.99
C VAL A 97 4.31 10.65 3.44
N ARG A 98 5.17 11.09 2.52
CA ARG A 98 6.32 11.94 2.85
C ARG A 98 5.95 13.38 3.23
N ILE A 99 4.73 13.80 2.96
CA ILE A 99 4.24 15.16 3.29
C ILE A 99 3.65 15.17 4.70
N TYR A 100 3.01 14.08 5.11
CA TYR A 100 2.29 14.00 6.37
C TYR A 100 3.08 13.33 7.49
N PRO A 101 3.00 13.80 8.76
CA PRO A 101 3.45 13.02 9.91
C PRO A 101 2.50 11.84 10.15
N TYR A 102 3.00 10.78 10.78
CA TYR A 102 2.15 9.64 11.18
C TYR A 102 1.06 10.06 12.17
N ASP A 103 1.43 10.84 13.19
CA ASP A 103 0.56 11.33 14.25
C ASP A 103 0.69 12.86 14.33
N VAL A 104 -0.18 13.50 15.07
CA VAL A 104 -0.17 14.96 15.25
C VAL A 104 1.22 15.42 15.67
N ALA A 105 1.78 16.36 14.93
CA ALA A 105 3.07 16.98 15.20
C ALA A 105 2.87 18.51 15.18
N GLU A 106 3.26 19.15 16.27
CA GLU A 106 3.25 20.62 16.35
C GLU A 106 4.21 21.20 15.30
N ASN A 107 3.81 22.30 14.68
CA ASN A 107 4.62 23.07 13.72
C ASN A 107 4.98 22.34 12.41
N VAL A 108 4.17 21.38 11.96
CA VAL A 108 4.28 20.76 10.62
C VAL A 108 3.22 21.35 9.71
N ASP A 109 3.67 22.01 8.64
CA ASP A 109 2.80 22.50 7.57
C ASP A 109 2.67 21.41 6.49
N THR A 110 1.50 20.79 6.40
CA THR A 110 1.19 19.73 5.42
C THR A 110 0.49 20.28 4.18
N THR A 111 0.03 21.52 4.23
CA THR A 111 -0.65 22.21 3.12
C THR A 111 0.31 23.02 2.26
N GLY A 112 1.44 23.45 2.83
CA GLY A 112 2.42 24.30 2.16
C GLY A 112 2.03 25.78 2.11
N ASP A 113 1.08 26.21 2.97
CA ASP A 113 0.61 27.60 3.06
C ASP A 113 1.40 28.43 4.09
N GLY A 114 2.39 27.82 4.75
CA GLY A 114 3.21 28.46 5.78
C GLY A 114 2.59 28.45 7.17
N ILE A 115 1.43 27.84 7.34
CA ILE A 115 0.74 27.69 8.62
C ILE A 115 0.82 26.24 9.03
N ALA A 116 1.28 25.96 10.27
CA ALA A 116 1.28 24.62 10.81
C ALA A 116 -0.16 24.10 10.95
N ASP A 117 -0.46 23.00 10.30
CA ASP A 117 -1.76 22.33 10.39
C ASP A 117 -1.69 21.07 11.29
N GLU A 118 -2.83 20.66 11.81
CA GLU A 118 -2.94 19.44 12.61
C GLU A 118 -3.10 18.17 11.77
N GLY A 119 -2.82 18.25 10.45
CA GLY A 119 -2.97 17.14 9.53
C GLY A 119 -1.98 16.00 9.84
N SER A 120 -2.50 14.79 9.99
CA SER A 120 -1.68 13.59 10.17
C SER A 120 -2.27 12.41 9.40
N LEU A 121 -1.42 11.42 9.10
CA LEU A 121 -1.87 10.19 8.42
C LEU A 121 -2.97 9.48 9.21
N ARG A 122 -2.88 9.50 10.54
CA ARG A 122 -3.82 8.85 11.45
C ARG A 122 -5.07 9.68 11.69
N GLY A 123 -4.91 10.97 11.98
CA GLY A 123 -6.01 11.87 12.36
C GLY A 123 -6.86 12.31 11.15
N SER A 124 -6.23 12.53 10.01
CA SER A 124 -6.87 13.04 8.79
C SER A 124 -6.93 12.00 7.67
N SER A 125 -7.17 10.74 8.02
CA SER A 125 -7.10 9.61 7.07
C SER A 125 -8.00 9.77 5.84
N GLU A 126 -9.17 10.41 5.96
CA GLU A 126 -10.08 10.66 4.83
C GLU A 126 -9.54 11.72 3.87
N VAL A 127 -8.96 12.80 4.41
CA VAL A 127 -8.33 13.86 3.61
C VAL A 127 -7.12 13.30 2.87
N VAL A 128 -6.29 12.52 3.57
CA VAL A 128 -5.12 11.86 2.98
C VAL A 128 -5.55 10.87 1.89
N ALA A 129 -6.58 10.08 2.14
CA ALA A 129 -7.13 9.13 1.15
C ALA A 129 -7.66 9.85 -0.10
N SER A 130 -8.33 11.00 0.06
CA SER A 130 -8.78 11.82 -1.06
C SER A 130 -7.59 12.37 -1.87
N ARG A 131 -6.54 12.87 -1.21
CA ARG A 131 -5.32 13.33 -1.90
C ARG A 131 -4.60 12.19 -2.62
N ILE A 132 -4.52 11.00 -2.02
CA ILE A 132 -3.96 9.81 -2.67
C ILE A 132 -4.77 9.47 -3.93
N ARG A 133 -6.11 9.48 -3.86
CA ARG A 133 -6.99 9.26 -5.01
C ARG A 133 -6.69 10.26 -6.14
N ASP A 134 -6.62 11.54 -5.81
CA ASP A 134 -6.42 12.61 -6.81
C ASP A 134 -5.03 12.53 -7.44
N GLU A 135 -4.01 12.21 -6.66
CA GLU A 135 -2.64 11.98 -7.14
C GLU A 135 -2.58 10.77 -8.09
N ILE A 136 -3.22 9.63 -7.72
CA ILE A 136 -3.29 8.46 -8.59
C ILE A 136 -4.06 8.81 -9.86
N GLN A 137 -5.22 9.48 -9.74
CA GLN A 137 -6.06 9.85 -10.89
C GLN A 137 -5.29 10.71 -11.90
N SER A 138 -4.49 11.66 -11.43
CA SER A 138 -3.67 12.50 -12.31
C SER A 138 -2.69 11.68 -13.15
N LYS A 139 -2.13 10.62 -12.59
CA LYS A 139 -1.13 9.75 -13.22
C LYS A 139 -1.73 8.70 -14.16
N VAL A 140 -2.95 8.22 -13.88
CA VAL A 140 -3.58 7.13 -14.65
C VAL A 140 -4.56 7.62 -15.72
N LYS A 141 -4.79 8.92 -15.81
CA LYS A 141 -5.71 9.53 -16.79
C LYS A 141 -5.35 9.15 -18.24
N ASP A 142 -4.06 9.14 -18.55
CA ASP A 142 -3.58 8.82 -19.91
C ASP A 142 -3.70 7.33 -20.24
N ALA A 143 -3.85 6.48 -19.24
CA ALA A 143 -4.15 5.06 -19.39
C ALA A 143 -5.66 4.77 -19.50
N GLY A 144 -6.53 5.78 -19.50
CA GLY A 144 -7.99 5.62 -19.60
C GLY A 144 -8.63 4.95 -18.39
N LEU A 145 -8.00 5.09 -17.21
CA LEU A 145 -8.48 4.56 -15.94
C LEU A 145 -9.11 5.65 -15.09
N GLU A 146 -10.16 5.30 -14.37
CA GLU A 146 -10.82 6.16 -13.39
C GLU A 146 -10.72 5.56 -12.01
N ILE A 147 -10.22 6.35 -11.07
CA ILE A 147 -10.15 5.99 -9.65
C ILE A 147 -11.42 6.50 -8.97
N ILE A 148 -12.21 5.57 -8.46
CA ILE A 148 -13.46 5.87 -7.77
C ILE A 148 -13.17 6.28 -6.34
N GLU A 149 -12.38 5.46 -5.65
CA GLU A 149 -12.06 5.66 -4.25
C GLU A 149 -10.70 5.05 -3.92
N ALA A 150 -9.96 5.69 -3.03
CA ALA A 150 -8.79 5.13 -2.39
C ALA A 150 -9.03 5.09 -0.87
N ARG A 151 -8.63 4.01 -0.21
CA ARG A 151 -8.76 3.84 1.24
C ARG A 151 -7.46 3.31 1.83
N ILE A 152 -7.07 3.87 2.97
CA ILE A 152 -5.98 3.32 3.76
C ILE A 152 -6.51 2.08 4.49
N THR A 153 -5.94 0.92 4.22
CA THR A 153 -6.33 -0.37 4.82
C THR A 153 -5.46 -0.75 6.00
N TYR A 154 -4.25 -0.23 6.04
CA TYR A 154 -3.29 -0.49 7.10
C TYR A 154 -2.40 0.73 7.31
N LEU A 155 -2.18 1.10 8.55
CA LEU A 155 -1.28 2.19 8.94
C LEU A 155 -0.72 1.90 10.34
N ALA A 156 0.58 1.72 10.44
CA ALA A 156 1.28 1.50 11.70
C ALA A 156 2.73 1.99 11.62
N TYR A 157 3.34 2.29 12.76
CA TYR A 157 4.80 2.42 12.79
C TYR A 157 5.47 1.09 12.44
N ALA A 158 6.61 1.16 11.77
CA ALA A 158 7.41 -0.01 11.53
C ALA A 158 7.81 -0.69 12.86
N PRO A 159 7.87 -2.04 12.92
CA PRO A 159 8.11 -2.77 14.16
C PRO A 159 9.35 -2.33 14.93
N GLU A 160 10.38 -1.85 14.21
CA GLU A 160 11.67 -1.44 14.78
C GLU A 160 11.54 -0.24 15.73
N ILE A 161 10.57 0.65 15.45
CA ILE A 161 10.39 1.89 16.22
C ILE A 161 9.08 1.93 17.01
N ALA A 162 8.19 0.95 16.81
CA ALA A 162 6.84 0.96 17.39
C ALA A 162 6.87 1.10 18.92
N ALA A 163 7.75 0.38 19.62
CA ALA A 163 7.88 0.44 21.07
C ALA A 163 8.36 1.83 21.57
N VAL A 164 9.35 2.41 20.89
CA VAL A 164 9.90 3.73 21.22
C VAL A 164 8.86 4.82 20.97
N MET A 165 8.12 4.73 19.89
CA MET A 165 7.07 5.70 19.55
C MET A 165 5.91 5.63 20.52
N LEU A 166 5.52 4.44 20.99
CA LEU A 166 4.51 4.28 22.03
C LEU A 166 4.95 4.97 23.34
N GLN A 167 6.20 4.80 23.76
CA GLN A 167 6.73 5.51 24.95
C GLN A 167 6.70 7.03 24.77
N ARG A 168 7.05 7.53 23.58
CA ARG A 168 6.98 8.95 23.26
C ARG A 168 5.54 9.48 23.33
N GLN A 169 4.57 8.76 22.76
CA GLN A 169 3.15 9.12 22.84
C GLN A 169 2.65 9.15 24.28
N GLN A 170 3.03 8.18 25.11
CA GLN A 170 2.68 8.17 26.54
C GLN A 170 3.27 9.36 27.30
N ALA A 171 4.53 9.70 27.03
CA ALA A 171 5.18 10.86 27.65
C ALA A 171 4.50 12.17 27.25
N SER A 172 4.17 12.35 25.96
CA SER A 172 3.42 13.52 25.49
C SER A 172 2.05 13.62 26.15
N ALA A 173 1.29 12.54 26.20
CA ALA A 173 -0.04 12.52 26.82
C ALA A 173 0.01 12.90 28.32
N ILE A 174 1.06 12.52 29.05
CA ILE A 174 1.24 12.94 30.48
C ILE A 174 1.51 14.44 30.60
N ILE A 175 2.32 15.00 29.69
CA ILE A 175 2.62 16.43 29.64
C ILE A 175 1.34 17.23 29.35
N ASP A 176 0.58 16.80 28.33
CA ASP A 176 -0.67 17.44 27.94
C ASP A 176 -1.72 17.37 29.05
N ALA A 177 -1.83 16.24 29.73
CA ALA A 177 -2.72 16.10 30.89
C ALA A 177 -2.32 17.05 32.04
N ARG A 178 -1.03 17.20 32.33
CA ARG A 178 -0.54 18.14 33.35
C ARG A 178 -0.82 19.58 32.95
N LYS A 179 -0.62 19.94 31.68
CA LYS A 179 -0.93 21.28 31.17
C LYS A 179 -2.42 21.59 31.35
N MET A 180 -3.32 20.69 30.97
CA MET A 180 -4.76 20.85 31.17
C MET A 180 -5.14 21.06 32.64
N ILE A 181 -4.50 20.36 33.59
CA ILE A 181 -4.75 20.54 35.02
C ILE A 181 -4.33 21.93 35.47
N VAL A 182 -3.16 22.41 35.04
CA VAL A 182 -2.65 23.75 35.36
C VAL A 182 -3.55 24.82 34.78
N ASP A 183 -3.90 24.71 33.48
CA ASP A 183 -4.77 25.68 32.78
C ASP A 183 -6.16 25.72 33.43
N GLY A 184 -6.71 24.57 33.84
CA GLY A 184 -7.96 24.49 34.58
C GLY A 184 -7.88 25.13 35.97
N ALA A 185 -6.76 24.97 36.68
CA ALA A 185 -6.55 25.63 37.99
C ALA A 185 -6.41 27.14 37.82
N VAL A 186 -5.68 27.63 36.84
CA VAL A 186 -5.55 29.06 36.55
C VAL A 186 -6.91 29.66 36.16
N GLY A 187 -7.68 29.01 35.30
CA GLY A 187 -9.01 29.48 34.91
C GLY A 187 -10.00 29.54 36.10
N MET A 188 -9.89 28.65 37.09
CA MET A 188 -10.71 28.76 38.31
C MET A 188 -10.33 29.97 39.18
N VAL A 189 -9.05 30.34 39.22
CA VAL A 189 -8.58 31.50 39.94
C VAL A 189 -8.97 32.82 39.24
N GLU A 190 -8.97 32.82 37.88
CA GLU A 190 -9.37 34.01 37.11
C GLU A 190 -10.89 34.30 37.19
N MET A 191 -11.70 33.27 37.48
CA MET A 191 -13.16 33.40 37.61
C MET A 191 -13.61 33.71 39.08
N ALA A 192 -12.72 33.73 40.06
CA ALA A 192 -13.01 34.01 41.47
C ALA A 192 -12.75 35.47 41.82
#